data_e0a088f9a90a7d1e2d69f9914f569103
#
_entry.id   e0a088f9a90a7d1e2d69f9914f569103
#
_cell.length_a   1.000
_cell.length_b   1.000
_cell.length_c   1.000
_cell.angle_alpha   90.00
_cell.angle_beta   90.00
_cell.angle_gamma   90.00
#
_symmetry.space_group_name_H-M   'P 1'
#
loop_
_entity.id
_entity.type
_entity.pdbx_description
1 polymer ?
#
loop_
_entity_poly.entity_id
_entity_poly.type
_entity_poly.pdbx_seq_one_letter_code
_entity_poly.pdbx_strand_id
1 'polypeptide(L)'
;MLADVLAACRGTATDVLVVTDSDGVARMARAFGARVHRSAARGTRACARIGIRVVTERGAAAVLVLPGDLPLLRTGDVRRILAAGASDGVVVAADRHRRGTNALLLRPPGAIEPRFGRSSFAAHVDAARQRGLRVRTPRIAGFTLDIDTPDDLRLLRRKRTVAGERTAALLRGAGSA
;
A
#
# COMPACT_ATOMS: atom_id res chain seq x y z
N MET A 1 -6.35 2.58 -10.76
CA MET A 1 -5.44 1.96 -9.78
C MET A 1 -5.85 2.27 -8.33
N LEU A 2 -5.83 3.52 -7.85
CA LEU A 2 -6.24 3.82 -6.46
C LEU A 2 -7.62 3.25 -6.09
N ALA A 3 -8.61 3.37 -6.97
CA ALA A 3 -9.94 2.80 -6.76
C ALA A 3 -9.93 1.26 -6.58
N ASP A 4 -9.01 0.56 -7.26
CA ASP A 4 -8.86 -0.89 -7.09
C ASP A 4 -8.17 -1.23 -5.76
N VAL A 5 -7.19 -0.42 -5.34
CA VAL A 5 -6.56 -0.55 -4.01
C VAL A 5 -7.60 -0.32 -2.90
N LEU A 6 -8.42 0.73 -3.01
CA LEU A 6 -9.49 1.00 -2.06
C LEU A 6 -10.53 -0.14 -2.02
N ALA A 7 -10.90 -0.68 -3.19
CA ALA A 7 -11.79 -1.83 -3.28
C ALA A 7 -11.19 -3.08 -2.61
N ALA A 8 -9.89 -3.32 -2.79
CA ALA A 8 -9.19 -4.45 -2.17
C ALA A 8 -9.14 -4.35 -0.63
N CYS A 9 -9.07 -3.12 -0.09
CA CYS A 9 -9.12 -2.89 1.36
C CYS A 9 -10.52 -3.04 1.95
N ARG A 10 -11.56 -2.90 1.14
CA ARG A 10 -12.96 -3.00 1.59
C ARG A 10 -13.26 -4.42 2.07
N GLY A 11 -13.91 -4.56 3.21
CA GLY A 11 -14.26 -5.88 3.77
C GLY A 11 -13.11 -6.64 4.42
N THR A 12 -11.98 -5.96 4.71
CA THR A 12 -10.89 -6.54 5.52
C THR A 12 -11.01 -6.24 7.01
N ALA A 13 -12.15 -5.73 7.46
CA ALA A 13 -12.42 -5.26 8.84
C ALA A 13 -11.46 -4.16 9.32
N THR A 14 -10.94 -3.34 8.40
CA THR A 14 -9.93 -2.34 8.65
C THR A 14 -10.45 -0.96 8.25
N ASP A 15 -10.30 0.03 9.10
CA ASP A 15 -10.50 1.44 8.72
C ASP A 15 -9.47 1.84 7.67
N VAL A 16 -9.90 2.50 6.61
CA VAL A 16 -9.03 3.01 5.57
C VAL A 16 -8.88 4.53 5.72
N LEU A 17 -7.63 4.99 5.80
CA LEU A 17 -7.28 6.41 5.80
C LEU A 17 -6.48 6.74 4.54
N VAL A 18 -6.91 7.76 3.80
CA VAL A 18 -6.17 8.31 2.66
C VAL A 18 -5.59 9.66 3.04
N VAL A 19 -4.29 9.84 2.88
CA VAL A 19 -3.57 11.11 3.07
C VAL A 19 -3.34 11.74 1.70
N THR A 20 -3.91 12.92 1.45
CA THR A 20 -3.85 13.58 0.14
C THR A 20 -4.14 15.07 0.22
N ASP A 21 -3.59 15.86 -0.72
CA ASP A 21 -3.96 17.24 -1.00
C ASP A 21 -4.94 17.37 -2.19
N SER A 22 -5.10 16.31 -2.99
CA SER A 22 -5.96 16.31 -4.18
C SER A 22 -7.43 16.16 -3.84
N ASP A 23 -8.27 17.10 -4.33
CA ASP A 23 -9.73 17.03 -4.17
C ASP A 23 -10.34 15.82 -4.90
N GLY A 24 -9.80 15.47 -6.07
CA GLY A 24 -10.26 14.31 -6.84
C GLY A 24 -10.00 13.00 -6.09
N VAL A 25 -8.80 12.84 -5.52
CA VAL A 25 -8.45 11.69 -4.69
C VAL A 25 -9.31 11.64 -3.42
N ALA A 26 -9.53 12.79 -2.78
CA ALA A 26 -10.34 12.87 -1.56
C ALA A 26 -11.80 12.47 -1.83
N ARG A 27 -12.40 12.95 -2.93
CA ARG A 27 -13.77 12.54 -3.33
C ARG A 27 -13.85 11.04 -3.61
N MET A 28 -12.90 10.52 -4.37
CA MET A 28 -12.82 9.08 -4.65
C MET A 28 -12.70 8.26 -3.36
N ALA A 29 -11.79 8.63 -2.47
CA ALA A 29 -11.59 7.92 -1.20
C ALA A 29 -12.88 7.85 -0.37
N ARG A 30 -13.59 8.98 -0.24
CA ARG A 30 -14.88 9.04 0.48
C ARG A 30 -15.96 8.17 -0.17
N ALA A 31 -16.02 8.13 -1.50
CA ALA A 31 -16.96 7.26 -2.23
C ALA A 31 -16.71 5.75 -1.97
N PHE A 32 -15.48 5.38 -1.57
CA PHE A 32 -15.15 4.03 -1.12
C PHE A 32 -15.31 3.82 0.40
N GLY A 33 -15.83 4.81 1.13
CA GLY A 33 -15.98 4.75 2.58
C GLY A 33 -14.70 5.00 3.37
N ALA A 34 -13.63 5.45 2.70
CA ALA A 34 -12.37 5.77 3.36
C ALA A 34 -12.44 7.15 4.03
N ARG A 35 -11.78 7.27 5.17
CA ARG A 35 -11.50 8.58 5.80
C ARG A 35 -10.40 9.30 5.02
N VAL A 36 -10.42 10.63 5.06
CA VAL A 36 -9.43 11.46 4.37
C VAL A 36 -8.76 12.39 5.37
N HIS A 37 -7.44 12.40 5.37
CA HIS A 37 -6.63 13.41 6.02
C HIS A 37 -6.01 14.33 4.95
N ARG A 38 -6.36 15.61 5.01
CA ARG A 38 -5.84 16.62 4.06
C ARG A 38 -4.42 17.02 4.48
N SER A 39 -3.47 16.91 3.56
CA SER A 39 -2.08 17.29 3.81
C SER A 39 -1.37 17.66 2.52
N ALA A 40 -0.66 18.77 2.53
CA ALA A 40 0.23 19.19 1.45
C ALA A 40 1.60 18.46 1.44
N ALA A 41 1.79 17.48 2.33
CA ALA A 41 3.03 16.71 2.38
C ALA A 41 3.29 15.99 1.04
N ARG A 42 4.53 16.02 0.60
CA ARG A 42 4.96 15.43 -0.66
C ARG A 42 5.74 14.14 -0.44
N GLY A 43 5.46 13.15 -1.30
CA GLY A 43 6.12 11.86 -1.31
C GLY A 43 5.58 10.86 -0.29
N THR A 44 5.74 9.58 -0.63
CA THR A 44 5.18 8.44 0.13
C THR A 44 5.64 8.41 1.58
N ARG A 45 6.92 8.75 1.84
CA ARG A 45 7.47 8.75 3.21
C ARG A 45 6.77 9.75 4.11
N ALA A 46 6.59 11.00 3.64
CA ALA A 46 5.96 12.06 4.44
C ALA A 46 4.48 11.75 4.68
N CYS A 47 3.75 11.32 3.66
CA CYS A 47 2.35 10.91 3.78
C CYS A 47 2.18 9.72 4.72
N ALA A 48 3.07 8.71 4.64
CA ALA A 48 3.04 7.55 5.53
C ALA A 48 3.24 7.95 7.01
N ARG A 49 4.20 8.84 7.31
CA ARG A 49 4.41 9.35 8.68
C ARG A 49 3.16 10.03 9.23
N ILE A 50 2.51 10.86 8.42
CA ILE A 50 1.27 11.54 8.81
C ILE A 50 0.16 10.52 9.05
N GLY A 51 -0.04 9.59 8.12
CA GLY A 51 -1.07 8.55 8.23
C GLY A 51 -0.88 7.69 9.48
N ILE A 52 0.36 7.23 9.73
CA ILE A 52 0.70 6.45 10.92
C ILE A 52 0.38 7.23 12.20
N ARG A 53 0.80 8.51 12.29
CA ARG A 53 0.50 9.35 13.45
C ARG A 53 -1.01 9.47 13.69
N VAL A 54 -1.78 9.80 12.63
CA VAL A 54 -3.23 9.99 12.73
C VAL A 54 -3.94 8.72 13.22
N VAL A 55 -3.55 7.54 12.74
CA VAL A 55 -4.18 6.30 13.19
C VAL A 55 -3.72 5.89 14.59
N THR A 56 -2.48 6.19 14.96
CA THR A 56 -1.97 5.97 16.31
C THR A 56 -2.72 6.81 17.35
N GLU A 57 -2.92 8.09 17.07
CA GLU A 57 -3.70 9.02 17.91
C GLU A 57 -5.17 8.54 18.07
N ARG A 58 -5.66 7.72 17.16
CA ARG A 58 -7.00 7.08 17.21
C ARG A 58 -7.01 5.71 17.87
N GLY A 59 -5.90 5.29 18.46
CA GLY A 59 -5.81 4.02 19.19
C GLY A 59 -5.67 2.77 18.30
N ALA A 60 -5.22 2.92 17.05
CA ALA A 60 -4.99 1.76 16.20
C ALA A 60 -3.91 0.84 16.79
N ALA A 61 -4.20 -0.45 16.91
CA ALA A 61 -3.23 -1.45 17.37
C ALA A 61 -2.21 -1.83 16.28
N ALA A 62 -2.54 -1.58 15.02
CA ALA A 62 -1.65 -1.84 13.88
C ALA A 62 -1.98 -0.91 12.72
N VAL A 63 -1.04 -0.71 11.81
CA VAL A 63 -1.23 0.04 10.57
C VAL A 63 -0.61 -0.69 9.39
N LEU A 64 -1.38 -0.82 8.32
CA LEU A 64 -0.89 -1.26 7.01
C LEU A 64 -0.78 -0.05 6.07
N VAL A 65 0.43 0.30 5.67
CA VAL A 65 0.71 1.37 4.70
C VAL A 65 0.82 0.76 3.31
N LEU A 66 0.03 1.30 2.38
CA LEU A 66 -0.03 0.88 0.98
C LEU A 66 0.15 2.07 0.04
N PRO A 67 0.92 1.95 -1.07
CA PRO A 67 0.83 2.86 -2.20
C PRO A 67 -0.52 2.75 -2.90
N GLY A 68 -0.92 3.81 -3.62
CA GLY A 68 -2.20 3.85 -4.35
C GLY A 68 -2.16 3.30 -5.78
N ASP A 69 -1.04 2.79 -6.22
CA ASP A 69 -0.72 2.38 -7.60
C ASP A 69 -0.44 0.88 -7.77
N LEU A 70 -1.08 0.05 -6.95
CA LEU A 70 -0.99 -1.42 -6.96
C LEU A 70 -2.15 -2.03 -7.79
N PRO A 71 -2.04 -2.13 -9.10
CA PRO A 71 -3.13 -2.52 -9.98
C PRO A 71 -3.54 -3.99 -9.87
N LEU A 72 -2.69 -4.84 -9.29
CA LEU A 72 -2.93 -6.28 -9.13
C LEU A 72 -3.47 -6.64 -7.74
N LEU A 73 -3.59 -5.67 -6.83
CA LEU A 73 -3.98 -5.91 -5.44
C LEU A 73 -5.42 -6.41 -5.34
N ARG A 74 -5.63 -7.45 -4.53
CA ARG A 74 -6.92 -8.05 -4.24
C ARG A 74 -7.18 -8.13 -2.73
N THR A 75 -8.43 -8.22 -2.33
CA THR A 75 -8.83 -8.38 -0.92
C THR A 75 -8.13 -9.57 -0.25
N GLY A 76 -7.94 -10.69 -0.97
CA GLY A 76 -7.20 -11.84 -0.47
C GLY A 76 -5.74 -11.55 -0.14
N ASP A 77 -5.09 -10.65 -0.89
CA ASP A 77 -3.70 -10.25 -0.64
C ASP A 77 -3.60 -9.38 0.61
N VAL A 78 -4.57 -8.46 0.81
CA VAL A 78 -4.67 -7.65 2.02
C VAL A 78 -4.89 -8.55 3.25
N ARG A 79 -5.79 -9.53 3.16
CA ARG A 79 -6.00 -10.50 4.25
C ARG A 79 -4.73 -11.30 4.58
N ARG A 80 -3.99 -11.74 3.55
CA ARG A 80 -2.73 -12.50 3.74
C ARG A 80 -1.66 -11.69 4.46
N ILE A 81 -1.47 -10.40 4.12
CA ILE A 81 -0.48 -9.59 4.79
C ILE A 81 -0.87 -9.25 6.22
N LEU A 82 -2.17 -9.01 6.48
CA LEU A 82 -2.68 -8.82 7.84
C LEU A 82 -2.50 -10.07 8.69
N ALA A 83 -2.78 -11.26 8.16
CA ALA A 83 -2.54 -12.54 8.84
C ALA A 83 -1.06 -12.79 9.10
N ALA A 84 -0.17 -12.40 8.17
CA ALA A 84 1.28 -12.48 8.39
C ALA A 84 1.75 -11.62 9.56
N GLY A 85 1.03 -10.52 9.89
CA GLY A 85 1.31 -9.62 11.02
C GLY A 85 0.35 -9.80 12.20
N ALA A 86 -0.14 -11.00 12.46
CA ALA A 86 -1.05 -11.28 13.58
C ALA A 86 -0.40 -11.06 14.96
N SER A 87 0.92 -11.14 15.07
CA SER A 87 1.72 -10.82 16.27
C SER A 87 2.53 -9.56 16.07
N ASP A 88 3.02 -8.98 17.17
CA ASP A 88 3.88 -7.80 17.15
C ASP A 88 5.10 -7.97 16.25
N GLY A 89 5.46 -6.89 15.59
CA GLY A 89 6.58 -6.85 14.66
C GLY A 89 6.29 -6.07 13.37
N VAL A 90 7.05 -6.38 12.34
CA VAL A 90 7.01 -5.69 11.05
C VAL A 90 6.84 -6.70 9.93
N VAL A 91 5.88 -6.43 9.02
CA VAL A 91 5.76 -7.19 7.77
C VAL A 91 6.02 -6.26 6.60
N VAL A 92 6.92 -6.66 5.72
CA VAL A 92 7.30 -5.87 4.55
C VAL A 92 7.08 -6.71 3.29
N ALA A 93 6.17 -6.26 2.41
CA ALA A 93 6.06 -6.83 1.07
C ALA A 93 6.80 -5.92 0.07
N ALA A 94 7.72 -6.52 -0.68
CA ALA A 94 8.55 -5.82 -1.64
C ALA A 94 7.86 -5.70 -3.01
N ASP A 95 8.35 -4.75 -3.82
CA ASP A 95 8.15 -4.74 -5.25
C ASP A 95 8.74 -6.00 -5.93
N ARG A 96 8.56 -6.15 -7.24
CA ARG A 96 9.08 -7.28 -8.02
C ARG A 96 10.61 -7.41 -7.98
N HIS A 97 11.32 -6.28 -7.82
CA HIS A 97 12.78 -6.21 -7.79
C HIS A 97 13.38 -6.31 -6.38
N ARG A 98 12.53 -6.38 -5.35
CA ARG A 98 12.91 -6.37 -3.92
C ARG A 98 13.72 -5.12 -3.53
N ARG A 99 13.45 -3.99 -4.17
CA ARG A 99 14.06 -2.69 -3.88
C ARG A 99 13.10 -1.79 -3.12
N GLY A 100 11.89 -1.63 -3.64
CA GLY A 100 10.81 -0.86 -3.05
C GLY A 100 9.98 -1.65 -2.04
N THR A 101 9.12 -0.94 -1.32
CA THR A 101 8.15 -1.48 -0.37
C THR A 101 6.74 -1.15 -0.85
N ASN A 102 5.97 -2.18 -1.19
CA ASN A 102 4.59 -2.05 -1.65
C ASN A 102 3.55 -2.39 -0.58
N ALA A 103 4.00 -2.90 0.56
CA ALA A 103 3.20 -2.92 1.79
C ALA A 103 4.11 -2.91 3.02
N LEU A 104 3.74 -2.10 4.01
CA LEU A 104 4.41 -2.03 5.30
C LEU A 104 3.36 -2.17 6.40
N LEU A 105 3.34 -3.31 7.09
CA LEU A 105 2.49 -3.53 8.25
C LEU A 105 3.32 -3.38 9.52
N LEU A 106 2.88 -2.50 10.39
CA LEU A 106 3.50 -2.21 11.69
C LEU A 106 2.54 -2.57 12.82
N ARG A 107 3.03 -3.34 13.78
CA ARG A 107 2.34 -3.67 15.03
C ARG A 107 3.34 -3.61 16.20
N PRO A 108 3.24 -2.60 17.06
CA PRO A 108 2.34 -1.43 17.03
C PRO A 108 2.67 -0.46 15.86
N PRO A 109 1.82 0.55 15.58
CA PRO A 109 2.05 1.50 14.48
C PRO A 109 3.40 2.22 14.51
N GLY A 110 3.94 2.51 15.71
CA GLY A 110 5.26 3.13 15.93
C GLY A 110 6.44 2.13 15.96
N ALA A 111 6.25 0.87 15.58
CA ALA A 111 7.29 -0.17 15.63
C ALA A 111 8.60 0.26 14.95
N ILE A 112 8.52 0.91 13.80
CA ILE A 112 9.65 1.57 13.13
C ILE A 112 9.18 2.86 12.44
N GLU A 113 10.12 3.76 12.14
CA GLU A 113 9.89 4.89 11.24
C GLU A 113 9.76 4.42 9.79
N PRO A 114 8.77 4.90 9.01
CA PRO A 114 8.65 4.56 7.60
C PRO A 114 9.81 5.18 6.80
N ARG A 115 10.48 4.36 5.99
CA ARG A 115 11.66 4.72 5.19
C ARG A 115 11.39 4.53 3.70
N PHE A 116 10.21 4.94 3.20
CA PHE A 116 9.89 4.87 1.78
C PHE A 116 10.87 5.69 0.93
N GLY A 117 11.12 5.21 -0.28
CA GLY A 117 12.09 5.74 -1.23
C GLY A 117 12.99 4.64 -1.78
N ARG A 118 14.13 5.04 -2.36
CA ARG A 118 15.12 4.08 -2.91
C ARG A 118 15.54 3.07 -1.84
N SER A 119 15.56 1.79 -2.22
CA SER A 119 15.97 0.67 -1.34
C SER A 119 15.15 0.57 -0.04
N SER A 120 13.90 1.03 -0.07
CA SER A 120 13.02 1.06 1.11
C SER A 120 12.76 -0.32 1.71
N PHE A 121 12.78 -1.39 0.89
CA PHE A 121 12.62 -2.74 1.39
C PHE A 121 13.70 -3.12 2.40
N ALA A 122 14.97 -2.99 2.02
CA ALA A 122 16.10 -3.26 2.91
C ALA A 122 16.08 -2.32 4.13
N ALA A 123 15.84 -1.03 3.90
CA ALA A 123 15.80 -0.03 4.97
C ALA A 123 14.73 -0.32 6.04
N HIS A 124 13.56 -0.83 5.68
CA HIS A 124 12.53 -1.24 6.64
C HIS A 124 12.91 -2.51 7.40
N VAL A 125 13.46 -3.51 6.68
CA VAL A 125 13.92 -4.77 7.29
C VAL A 125 15.02 -4.50 8.31
N ASP A 126 16.02 -3.70 7.95
CA ASP A 126 17.14 -3.37 8.81
C ASP A 126 16.72 -2.54 10.03
N ALA A 127 15.82 -1.56 9.83
CA ALA A 127 15.29 -0.77 10.94
C ALA A 127 14.55 -1.64 11.97
N ALA A 128 13.83 -2.65 11.52
CA ALA A 128 13.12 -3.56 12.42
C ALA A 128 14.10 -4.51 13.14
N ARG A 129 15.10 -5.05 12.43
CA ARG A 129 16.14 -5.91 13.01
C ARG A 129 16.98 -5.18 14.07
N GLN A 130 17.38 -3.94 13.79
CA GLN A 130 18.13 -3.10 14.73
C GLN A 130 17.39 -2.85 16.05
N ARG A 131 16.04 -2.94 16.02
CA ARG A 131 15.19 -2.84 17.22
C ARG A 131 14.85 -4.20 17.84
N GLY A 132 15.43 -5.30 17.37
CA GLY A 132 15.11 -6.65 17.83
C GLY A 132 13.70 -7.12 17.49
N LEU A 133 13.02 -6.46 16.54
CA LEU A 133 11.64 -6.79 16.20
C LEU A 133 11.56 -7.99 15.26
N ARG A 134 10.48 -8.76 15.38
CA ARG A 134 10.17 -9.82 14.42
C ARG A 134 9.88 -9.23 13.07
N VAL A 135 10.55 -9.72 12.01
CA VAL A 135 10.36 -9.28 10.63
C VAL A 135 9.86 -10.43 9.77
N ARG A 136 8.82 -10.20 8.99
CA ARG A 136 8.33 -11.13 7.96
C ARG A 136 8.31 -10.45 6.60
N THR A 137 8.72 -11.18 5.56
CA THR A 137 8.80 -10.65 4.18
C THR A 137 8.07 -11.58 3.20
N PRO A 138 6.74 -11.70 3.29
CA PRO A 138 5.99 -12.61 2.44
C PRO A 138 6.02 -12.15 0.98
N ARG A 139 6.05 -13.11 0.06
CA ARG A 139 5.85 -12.85 -1.38
C ARG A 139 4.38 -13.04 -1.71
N ILE A 140 3.68 -11.93 -1.92
CA ILE A 140 2.25 -11.89 -2.25
C ILE A 140 2.11 -11.20 -3.62
N ALA A 141 1.49 -11.87 -4.58
CA ALA A 141 1.47 -11.43 -5.97
C ALA A 141 0.88 -10.02 -6.16
N GLY A 142 -0.16 -9.65 -5.42
CA GLY A 142 -0.80 -8.35 -5.51
C GLY A 142 0.09 -7.16 -5.13
N PHE A 143 1.18 -7.38 -4.38
CA PHE A 143 2.14 -6.34 -3.99
C PHE A 143 3.38 -6.27 -4.88
N THR A 144 3.50 -7.12 -5.91
CA THR A 144 4.74 -7.19 -6.69
C THR A 144 4.86 -6.14 -7.79
N LEU A 145 3.77 -5.48 -8.18
CA LEU A 145 3.75 -4.52 -9.28
C LEU A 145 3.10 -3.21 -8.84
N ASP A 146 3.89 -2.18 -8.76
CA ASP A 146 3.55 -0.77 -8.78
C ASP A 146 3.82 -0.18 -10.18
N ILE A 147 3.23 0.95 -10.50
CA ILE A 147 3.33 1.55 -11.84
C ILE A 147 4.12 2.86 -11.75
N ASP A 148 5.43 2.74 -11.83
CA ASP A 148 6.37 3.87 -11.78
C ASP A 148 6.97 4.20 -13.15
N THR A 149 7.01 3.22 -14.08
CA THR A 149 7.70 3.35 -15.36
C THR A 149 6.82 2.88 -16.53
N PRO A 150 7.17 3.28 -17.78
CA PRO A 150 6.52 2.72 -18.98
C PRO A 150 6.63 1.19 -19.09
N ASP A 151 7.70 0.60 -18.57
CA ASP A 151 7.88 -0.86 -18.56
C ASP A 151 6.90 -1.55 -17.62
N ASP A 152 6.59 -0.93 -16.48
CA ASP A 152 5.56 -1.43 -15.57
C ASP A 152 4.19 -1.42 -16.25
N LEU A 153 3.89 -0.36 -17.00
CA LEU A 153 2.65 -0.28 -17.76
C LEU A 153 2.58 -1.36 -18.87
N ARG A 154 3.69 -1.63 -19.57
CA ARG A 154 3.76 -2.73 -20.55
C ARG A 154 3.52 -4.08 -19.88
N LEU A 155 4.13 -4.30 -18.72
CA LEU A 155 3.93 -5.53 -17.94
C LEU A 155 2.48 -5.66 -17.46
N LEU A 156 1.88 -4.56 -16.98
CA LEU A 156 0.48 -4.54 -16.58
C LEU A 156 -0.45 -4.87 -17.75
N ARG A 157 -0.21 -4.34 -18.96
CA ARG A 157 -0.98 -4.67 -20.16
C ARG A 157 -0.97 -6.17 -20.47
N ARG A 158 0.16 -6.85 -20.29
CA ARG A 158 0.27 -8.31 -20.42
C ARG A 158 -0.50 -9.07 -19.33
N LYS A 159 -0.67 -8.46 -18.17
CA LYS A 159 -1.37 -9.01 -16.98
C LYS A 159 -2.80 -8.45 -16.82
N ARG A 160 -3.38 -7.84 -17.84
CA ARG A 160 -4.69 -7.14 -17.77
C ARG A 160 -5.84 -7.99 -17.23
N THR A 161 -5.80 -9.30 -17.43
CA THR A 161 -6.83 -10.24 -16.95
C THR A 161 -6.82 -10.43 -15.44
N VAL A 162 -5.71 -10.11 -14.77
CA VAL A 162 -5.55 -10.19 -13.32
C VAL A 162 -5.47 -8.80 -12.65
N ALA A 163 -5.54 -7.71 -13.43
CA ALA A 163 -5.66 -6.36 -12.89
C ALA A 163 -7.03 -6.15 -12.22
N GLY A 164 -7.11 -5.18 -11.31
CA GLY A 164 -8.37 -4.75 -10.74
C GLY A 164 -9.34 -4.27 -11.84
N GLU A 165 -10.64 -4.40 -11.60
CA GLU A 165 -11.69 -4.17 -12.61
C GLU A 165 -11.58 -2.80 -13.30
N ARG A 166 -11.34 -1.73 -12.54
CA ARG A 166 -11.26 -0.37 -13.05
C ARG A 166 -10.00 -0.14 -13.86
N THR A 167 -8.88 -0.67 -13.41
CA THR A 167 -7.61 -0.64 -14.14
C THR A 167 -7.73 -1.44 -15.44
N ALA A 168 -8.32 -2.62 -15.40
CA ALA A 168 -8.54 -3.45 -16.57
C ALA A 168 -9.48 -2.77 -17.60
N ALA A 169 -10.52 -2.06 -17.14
CA ALA A 169 -11.43 -1.30 -18.01
C ALA A 169 -10.69 -0.17 -18.76
N LEU A 170 -9.86 0.60 -18.06
CA LEU A 170 -9.04 1.66 -18.65
C LEU A 170 -8.05 1.11 -19.69
N LEU A 171 -7.44 -0.05 -19.42
CA LEU A 171 -6.50 -0.68 -20.35
C LEU A 171 -7.19 -1.20 -21.63
N ARG A 172 -8.48 -1.57 -21.55
CA ARG A 172 -9.26 -1.94 -22.73
C ARG A 172 -9.60 -0.72 -23.61
N GLY A 173 -10.02 0.39 -22.97
CA GLY A 173 -10.37 1.63 -23.69
C GLY A 173 -9.19 2.31 -24.38
N ALA A 174 -7.98 2.22 -23.80
CA ALA A 174 -6.76 2.80 -24.36
C ALA A 174 -6.14 1.99 -25.53
N GLY A 175 -6.72 0.86 -25.90
CA GLY A 175 -6.26 0.03 -27.03
C GLY A 175 -7.07 0.23 -28.32
N SER A 176 -8.05 1.15 -28.31
CA SER A 176 -8.98 1.40 -29.42
C SER A 176 -8.77 2.77 -30.08
N ALA A 177 -7.64 3.44 -29.84
CA ALA A 177 -7.27 4.72 -30.45
C ALA A 177 -6.00 4.60 -31.27
#